data_c417c480ef4d41b983cdb325178ef641
#
_entry.id   c417c480ef4d41b983cdb325178ef641
#
_cell.length_a   1.000
_cell.length_b   1.000
_cell.length_c   1.000
_cell.angle_alpha   90.00
_cell.angle_beta   90.00
_cell.angle_gamma   90.00
#
_symmetry.space_group_name_H-M   'P 1'
#
loop_
_entity.id
_entity.type
_entity.pdbx_description
1 polymer ?
#
loop_
_entity_poly.entity_id
_entity_poly.type
_entity_poly.pdbx_seq_one_letter_code
_entity_poly.pdbx_strand_id
1 'polypeptide(L)'
;PDNPYDGQGYDRLPNSVRLATYNTHRCEGWTQNSGTDRANYNNTAKVISLMDPDVIALQELDKNTTWHQTDQLQELADRTGMRPYYCKTISYRGGDYGIGILCKTAPKNTYAGDLPGTEARKFFLAEFDGYIFIATHFCHQSDENRQRSFEIITEYIAANYAAYTKPIYLAGDLNTSKLPAAALESWKIISTSANTFVNTSSPSRIDYVLVYTGNSPSYEVLRTAVPSYEEINVMTVSDHLPVLVDLKK
;
A
#
# COMPACT_ATOMS: atom_id res chain seq x y z
N PRO A 1 -18.57 -4.16 10.65
CA PRO A 1 -19.58 -3.44 9.86
C PRO A 1 -19.04 -3.26 8.46
N ASP A 2 -19.90 -3.45 7.46
CA ASP A 2 -19.55 -3.24 6.07
C ASP A 2 -19.15 -1.77 5.87
N ASN A 3 -18.16 -1.53 5.04
CA ASN A 3 -17.76 -0.16 4.74
C ASN A 3 -18.85 0.51 3.90
N PRO A 4 -19.47 1.61 4.34
CA PRO A 4 -20.59 2.24 3.64
C PRO A 4 -20.21 2.83 2.27
N TYR A 5 -18.91 2.89 1.97
CA TYR A 5 -18.41 3.44 0.71
C TYR A 5 -18.07 2.36 -0.34
N ASP A 6 -18.21 1.07 0.00
CA ASP A 6 -17.99 -0.03 -0.95
C ASP A 6 -18.95 0.05 -2.13
N GLY A 7 -18.44 -0.17 -3.34
CA GLY A 7 -19.27 -0.29 -4.54
C GLY A 7 -19.80 1.01 -5.13
N GLN A 8 -19.31 2.19 -4.70
CA GLN A 8 -19.79 3.48 -5.20
C GLN A 8 -19.15 3.96 -6.51
N GLY A 9 -18.53 3.07 -7.26
CA GLY A 9 -17.83 3.40 -8.50
C GLY A 9 -16.38 3.87 -8.24
N TYR A 10 -15.61 4.06 -9.32
CA TYR A 10 -14.15 4.20 -9.22
C TYR A 10 -13.60 5.46 -9.86
N ASP A 11 -14.42 6.21 -10.58
CA ASP A 11 -14.00 7.49 -11.15
C ASP A 11 -13.53 8.45 -10.06
N ARG A 12 -12.50 9.22 -10.36
CA ARG A 12 -11.96 10.18 -9.41
C ARG A 12 -13.01 11.21 -9.00
N LEU A 13 -13.20 11.38 -7.71
CA LEU A 13 -14.12 12.39 -7.17
C LEU A 13 -13.50 13.80 -7.28
N PRO A 14 -14.28 14.84 -7.65
CA PRO A 14 -13.81 16.21 -7.63
C PRO A 14 -13.36 16.62 -6.22
N ASN A 15 -12.32 17.45 -6.13
CA ASN A 15 -11.79 17.97 -4.87
C ASN A 15 -11.40 16.89 -3.86
N SER A 16 -10.92 15.74 -4.35
CA SER A 16 -10.45 14.64 -3.52
C SER A 16 -8.93 14.45 -3.61
N VAL A 17 -8.37 13.86 -2.55
CA VAL A 17 -7.08 13.20 -2.55
C VAL A 17 -7.32 11.71 -2.57
N ARG A 18 -6.76 10.97 -3.53
CA ARG A 18 -6.85 9.52 -3.59
C ARG A 18 -5.56 8.87 -3.11
N LEU A 19 -5.68 8.11 -2.02
CA LEU A 19 -4.65 7.22 -1.52
C LEU A 19 -4.92 5.80 -2.01
N ALA A 20 -3.85 5.03 -2.25
CA ALA A 20 -4.00 3.63 -2.63
C ALA A 20 -2.89 2.74 -2.05
N THR A 21 -3.13 1.45 -2.05
CA THR A 21 -2.12 0.41 -1.82
C THR A 21 -2.33 -0.76 -2.75
N TYR A 22 -1.25 -1.39 -3.20
CA TYR A 22 -1.29 -2.55 -4.09
C TYR A 22 -0.04 -3.41 -3.90
N ASN A 23 -0.21 -4.63 -3.40
CA ASN A 23 0.83 -5.65 -3.48
C ASN A 23 0.88 -6.15 -4.93
N THR A 24 2.01 -5.93 -5.61
CA THR A 24 2.15 -6.16 -7.04
C THR A 24 2.57 -7.57 -7.40
N HIS A 25 2.90 -8.41 -6.41
CA HIS A 25 3.45 -9.74 -6.64
C HIS A 25 4.60 -9.70 -7.68
N ARG A 26 5.55 -8.79 -7.50
CA ARG A 26 6.68 -8.55 -8.44
C ARG A 26 6.24 -8.25 -9.88
N CYS A 27 5.02 -7.75 -10.08
CA CYS A 27 4.39 -7.53 -11.39
C CYS A 27 4.27 -8.82 -12.24
N GLU A 28 4.30 -10.00 -11.64
CA GLU A 28 4.30 -11.29 -12.36
C GLU A 28 2.89 -11.73 -12.70
N GLY A 29 1.85 -11.13 -12.52
CA GLY A 29 0.52 -11.62 -12.78
C GLY A 29 0.15 -12.85 -11.94
N TRP A 30 -1.08 -13.25 -12.02
CA TRP A 30 -1.59 -14.41 -11.29
C TRP A 30 -2.51 -15.25 -12.16
N THR A 31 -2.24 -16.57 -12.23
CA THR A 31 -3.14 -17.55 -12.82
C THR A 31 -3.41 -18.69 -11.85
N GLN A 32 -4.65 -19.14 -11.78
CA GLN A 32 -5.04 -20.24 -10.88
C GLN A 32 -4.29 -21.55 -11.12
N ASN A 33 -3.73 -21.75 -12.32
CA ASN A 33 -3.09 -22.99 -12.71
C ASN A 33 -1.56 -22.97 -12.58
N SER A 34 -0.92 -21.81 -12.69
CA SER A 34 0.54 -21.66 -12.66
C SER A 34 1.05 -20.82 -11.49
N GLY A 35 0.16 -20.14 -10.78
CA GLY A 35 0.50 -19.24 -9.69
C GLY A 35 1.10 -17.94 -10.18
N THR A 36 2.22 -18.00 -10.87
CA THR A 36 2.96 -16.81 -11.36
C THR A 36 3.13 -16.86 -12.87
N ASP A 37 3.21 -15.71 -13.48
CA ASP A 37 3.56 -15.49 -14.87
C ASP A 37 4.79 -14.57 -14.94
N ARG A 38 5.26 -14.28 -16.12
CA ARG A 38 6.35 -13.31 -16.31
C ARG A 38 5.89 -11.92 -15.96
N ALA A 39 6.80 -11.11 -15.41
CA ALA A 39 6.51 -9.73 -15.08
C ALA A 39 5.90 -8.97 -16.27
N ASN A 40 4.74 -8.37 -16.03
CA ASN A 40 4.01 -7.58 -17.01
C ASN A 40 3.73 -6.17 -16.46
N TYR A 41 4.71 -5.31 -16.61
CA TYR A 41 4.64 -3.93 -16.11
C TYR A 41 3.50 -3.13 -16.75
N ASN A 42 3.11 -3.45 -18.00
CA ASN A 42 2.00 -2.77 -18.65
C ASN A 42 0.67 -3.04 -17.96
N ASN A 43 0.43 -4.27 -17.52
CA ASN A 43 -0.81 -4.62 -16.82
C ASN A 43 -0.87 -3.96 -15.43
N THR A 44 0.20 -4.04 -14.65
CA THR A 44 0.27 -3.39 -13.33
C THR A 44 0.14 -1.87 -13.45
N ALA A 45 0.87 -1.26 -14.39
CA ALA A 45 0.79 0.18 -14.65
C ALA A 45 -0.62 0.59 -15.15
N LYS A 46 -1.29 -0.25 -15.95
CA LYS A 46 -2.67 0.02 -16.40
C LYS A 46 -3.63 0.06 -15.21
N VAL A 47 -3.54 -0.87 -14.27
CA VAL A 47 -4.36 -0.86 -13.04
C VAL A 47 -4.09 0.42 -12.25
N ILE A 48 -2.83 0.80 -12.04
CA ILE A 48 -2.46 2.03 -11.32
C ILE A 48 -3.01 3.26 -12.04
N SER A 49 -2.88 3.34 -13.37
CA SER A 49 -3.37 4.47 -14.18
C SER A 49 -4.88 4.60 -14.14
N LEU A 50 -5.62 3.48 -14.20
CA LEU A 50 -7.08 3.47 -14.09
C LEU A 50 -7.55 3.88 -12.69
N MET A 51 -6.81 3.51 -11.63
CA MET A 51 -7.07 4.01 -10.28
C MET A 51 -6.82 5.51 -10.15
N ASP A 52 -5.85 6.06 -10.87
CA ASP A 52 -5.44 7.48 -10.83
C ASP A 52 -5.15 8.02 -9.40
N PRO A 53 -4.31 7.34 -8.57
CA PRO A 53 -4.02 7.77 -7.22
C PRO A 53 -3.13 9.03 -7.19
N ASP A 54 -3.28 9.86 -6.15
CA ASP A 54 -2.30 10.92 -5.86
C ASP A 54 -1.01 10.34 -5.27
N VAL A 55 -1.17 9.29 -4.45
CA VAL A 55 -0.07 8.50 -3.88
C VAL A 55 -0.51 7.05 -3.70
N ILE A 56 0.38 6.12 -4.00
CA ILE A 56 0.14 4.68 -3.85
C ILE A 56 1.34 4.01 -3.20
N ALA A 57 1.06 3.14 -2.21
CA ALA A 57 2.02 2.21 -1.63
C ALA A 57 2.05 0.93 -2.45
N LEU A 58 3.24 0.49 -2.85
CA LEU A 58 3.46 -0.74 -3.61
C LEU A 58 4.33 -1.70 -2.81
N GLN A 59 3.93 -2.97 -2.78
CA GLN A 59 4.65 -4.02 -2.10
C GLN A 59 5.18 -5.03 -3.12
N GLU A 60 6.18 -5.81 -2.69
CA GLU A 60 6.83 -6.86 -3.48
C GLU A 60 7.45 -6.36 -4.78
N LEU A 61 8.39 -5.45 -4.67
CA LEU A 61 9.11 -4.91 -5.80
C LEU A 61 10.55 -5.40 -5.85
N ASP A 62 10.91 -6.04 -6.95
CA ASP A 62 12.29 -6.38 -7.28
C ASP A 62 13.01 -5.20 -7.93
N LYS A 63 14.31 -5.10 -7.66
CA LYS A 63 15.20 -4.14 -8.32
C LYS A 63 16.50 -4.83 -8.70
N ASN A 64 16.69 -5.01 -10.01
CA ASN A 64 17.91 -5.60 -10.60
C ASN A 64 18.27 -6.99 -10.03
N THR A 65 17.26 -7.82 -9.74
CA THR A 65 17.46 -9.20 -9.30
C THR A 65 17.78 -10.10 -10.49
N THR A 66 18.27 -11.32 -10.24
CA THR A 66 18.46 -12.31 -11.32
C THR A 66 17.14 -12.78 -11.93
N TRP A 67 16.01 -12.61 -11.25
CA TRP A 67 14.68 -12.90 -11.78
C TRP A 67 14.14 -11.74 -12.61
N HIS A 68 14.30 -10.52 -12.11
CA HIS A 68 13.84 -9.29 -12.75
C HIS A 68 15.00 -8.30 -12.85
N GLN A 69 15.63 -8.25 -14.02
CA GLN A 69 16.85 -7.46 -14.27
C GLN A 69 16.57 -5.96 -14.48
N THR A 70 15.41 -5.49 -13.98
CA THR A 70 14.98 -4.09 -14.07
C THR A 70 14.65 -3.53 -12.69
N ASP A 71 14.58 -2.23 -12.58
CA ASP A 71 13.98 -1.55 -11.44
C ASP A 71 12.46 -1.50 -11.67
N GLN A 72 11.71 -2.40 -11.02
CA GLN A 72 10.27 -2.53 -11.22
C GLN A 72 9.50 -1.26 -10.89
N LEU A 73 9.93 -0.53 -9.85
CA LEU A 73 9.26 0.73 -9.50
C LEU A 73 9.49 1.80 -10.57
N GLN A 74 10.70 1.88 -11.15
CA GLN A 74 10.99 2.80 -12.25
C GLN A 74 10.20 2.43 -13.51
N GLU A 75 10.08 1.13 -13.83
CA GLU A 75 9.26 0.64 -14.93
C GLU A 75 7.79 1.07 -14.80
N LEU A 76 7.24 1.02 -13.59
CA LEU A 76 5.88 1.49 -13.30
C LEU A 76 5.79 3.02 -13.37
N ALA A 77 6.78 3.73 -12.84
CA ALA A 77 6.84 5.19 -12.88
C ALA A 77 6.84 5.73 -14.31
N ASP A 78 7.66 5.14 -15.19
CA ASP A 78 7.79 5.54 -16.60
C ASP A 78 6.46 5.37 -17.35
N ARG A 79 5.68 4.32 -17.04
CA ARG A 79 4.39 4.04 -17.69
C ARG A 79 3.23 4.84 -17.12
N THR A 80 3.30 5.25 -15.86
CA THR A 80 2.22 5.99 -15.19
C THR A 80 2.44 7.50 -15.17
N GLY A 81 3.67 7.95 -15.45
CA GLY A 81 4.07 9.35 -15.30
C GLY A 81 4.18 9.81 -13.84
N MET A 82 4.17 8.87 -12.90
CA MET A 82 4.29 9.17 -11.46
C MET A 82 5.75 9.18 -11.01
N ARG A 83 6.02 9.78 -9.85
CA ARG A 83 7.38 9.88 -9.26
C ARG A 83 7.66 8.69 -8.37
N PRO A 84 8.76 7.93 -8.59
CA PRO A 84 9.11 6.76 -7.80
C PRO A 84 9.98 7.11 -6.58
N TYR A 85 9.68 6.46 -5.46
CA TYR A 85 10.49 6.46 -4.25
C TYR A 85 10.61 5.03 -3.74
N TYR A 86 11.78 4.42 -3.92
CA TYR A 86 12.04 3.03 -3.58
C TYR A 86 12.61 2.89 -2.17
N CYS A 87 12.14 1.90 -1.42
CA CYS A 87 12.66 1.54 -0.11
C CYS A 87 13.08 0.07 -0.10
N LYS A 88 14.40 -0.18 -0.15
CA LYS A 88 14.96 -1.51 -0.03
C LYS A 88 14.69 -2.09 1.35
N THR A 89 14.16 -3.32 1.41
CA THR A 89 14.02 -4.09 2.65
C THR A 89 15.12 -5.12 2.82
N ILE A 90 15.45 -5.86 1.76
CA ILE A 90 16.52 -6.87 1.76
C ILE A 90 17.34 -6.82 0.47
N SER A 91 18.56 -7.38 0.54
CA SER A 91 19.27 -7.82 -0.66
C SER A 91 18.71 -9.17 -1.09
N TYR A 92 18.39 -9.32 -2.34
CA TYR A 92 17.71 -10.50 -2.85
C TYR A 92 18.20 -10.85 -4.25
N ARG A 93 18.65 -12.09 -4.45
CA ARG A 93 19.05 -12.62 -5.77
C ARG A 93 19.94 -11.70 -6.59
N GLY A 94 21.00 -11.17 -5.97
CA GLY A 94 21.97 -10.29 -6.64
C GLY A 94 21.52 -8.84 -6.83
N GLY A 95 20.28 -8.50 -6.47
CA GLY A 95 19.72 -7.16 -6.47
C GLY A 95 19.04 -6.84 -5.14
N ASP A 96 17.97 -6.08 -5.19
CA ASP A 96 17.19 -5.64 -4.04
C ASP A 96 15.71 -6.06 -4.16
N TYR A 97 15.08 -6.26 -3.01
CA TYR A 97 13.63 -6.45 -2.88
C TYR A 97 13.10 -5.49 -1.83
N GLY A 98 11.91 -4.95 -2.06
CA GLY A 98 11.37 -3.98 -1.14
C GLY A 98 9.96 -3.48 -1.45
N ILE A 99 9.71 -2.27 -0.95
CA ILE A 99 8.46 -1.54 -1.13
C ILE A 99 8.74 -0.22 -1.85
N GLY A 100 7.69 0.41 -2.35
CA GLY A 100 7.82 1.69 -3.02
C GLY A 100 6.61 2.59 -2.85
N ILE A 101 6.81 3.86 -3.15
CA ILE A 101 5.75 4.85 -3.29
C ILE A 101 5.83 5.40 -4.71
N LEU A 102 4.69 5.42 -5.41
CA LEU A 102 4.48 6.27 -6.56
C LEU A 102 3.58 7.44 -6.18
N CYS A 103 3.92 8.65 -6.58
CA CYS A 103 3.11 9.82 -6.29
C CYS A 103 3.13 10.85 -7.43
N LYS A 104 2.06 11.63 -7.56
CA LYS A 104 1.95 12.72 -8.56
C LYS A 104 2.81 13.92 -8.16
N THR A 105 2.84 14.24 -6.88
CA THR A 105 3.58 15.37 -6.32
C THR A 105 4.75 14.86 -5.49
N ALA A 106 5.93 15.47 -5.63
CA ALA A 106 7.09 15.12 -4.82
C ALA A 106 6.81 15.37 -3.32
N PRO A 107 7.15 14.44 -2.42
CA PRO A 107 7.11 14.70 -1.00
C PRO A 107 8.20 15.70 -0.61
N LYS A 108 7.97 16.43 0.49
CA LYS A 108 8.96 17.32 1.10
C LYS A 108 10.12 16.56 1.71
N ASN A 109 9.80 15.41 2.28
CA ASN A 109 10.74 14.58 3.01
C ASN A 109 10.33 13.11 2.93
N THR A 110 11.29 12.20 3.05
CA THR A 110 11.07 10.75 3.15
C THR A 110 11.92 10.18 4.27
N TYR A 111 11.43 9.11 4.92
CA TYR A 111 12.15 8.37 5.94
C TYR A 111 11.82 6.88 5.88
N ALA A 112 12.81 6.02 6.08
CA ALA A 112 12.63 4.58 6.17
C ALA A 112 13.03 4.08 7.56
N GLY A 113 12.13 3.37 8.23
CA GLY A 113 12.38 2.75 9.51
C GLY A 113 12.27 1.23 9.43
N ASP A 114 13.10 0.53 10.22
CA ASP A 114 13.12 -0.93 10.28
C ASP A 114 11.91 -1.47 11.06
N LEU A 115 11.38 -2.59 10.58
CA LEU A 115 10.32 -3.35 11.24
C LEU A 115 10.74 -4.80 11.45
N PRO A 116 10.24 -5.48 12.49
CA PRO A 116 10.56 -6.86 12.75
C PRO A 116 9.92 -7.79 11.72
N GLY A 117 10.61 -8.88 11.43
CA GLY A 117 10.14 -9.94 10.55
C GLY A 117 11.14 -11.08 10.48
N THR A 118 10.68 -12.26 10.07
CA THR A 118 11.55 -13.38 9.69
C THR A 118 12.34 -13.06 8.42
N GLU A 119 11.78 -12.20 7.59
CA GLU A 119 12.41 -11.42 6.54
C GLU A 119 12.33 -9.95 6.95
N ALA A 120 13.41 -9.19 6.79
CA ALA A 120 13.43 -7.79 7.21
C ALA A 120 12.33 -6.97 6.52
N ARG A 121 11.61 -6.20 7.31
CA ARG A 121 10.53 -5.33 6.87
C ARG A 121 10.87 -3.88 7.17
N LYS A 122 10.18 -2.96 6.51
CA LYS A 122 10.32 -1.52 6.75
C LYS A 122 8.96 -0.83 6.65
N PHE A 123 8.86 0.33 7.29
CA PHE A 123 7.91 1.35 6.90
C PHE A 123 8.64 2.47 6.16
N PHE A 124 7.97 3.05 5.18
CA PHE A 124 8.51 4.11 4.35
C PHE A 124 7.58 5.31 4.34
N LEU A 125 7.99 6.37 5.00
CA LEU A 125 7.23 7.60 5.21
C LEU A 125 7.54 8.61 4.13
N ALA A 126 6.50 9.24 3.58
CA ALA A 126 6.58 10.38 2.68
C ALA A 126 5.72 11.53 3.25
N GLU A 127 6.32 12.69 3.47
CA GLU A 127 5.65 13.88 3.98
C GLU A 127 5.22 14.79 2.82
N PHE A 128 3.93 15.07 2.72
CA PHE A 128 3.34 16.02 1.77
C PHE A 128 2.82 17.28 2.47
N ASP A 129 2.35 18.27 1.70
CA ASP A 129 1.84 19.52 2.28
C ASP A 129 0.62 19.32 3.19
N GLY A 130 -0.28 18.41 2.83
CA GLY A 130 -1.56 18.19 3.52
C GLY A 130 -1.60 16.99 4.44
N TYR A 131 -0.64 16.06 4.36
CA TYR A 131 -0.66 14.79 5.07
C TYR A 131 0.71 14.10 5.04
N ILE A 132 0.86 13.10 5.90
CA ILE A 132 1.93 12.10 5.83
C ILE A 132 1.34 10.79 5.30
N PHE A 133 2.06 10.12 4.41
CA PHE A 133 1.73 8.81 3.87
C PHE A 133 2.83 7.82 4.19
N ILE A 134 2.49 6.69 4.81
CA ILE A 134 3.42 5.64 5.20
C ILE A 134 3.07 4.37 4.42
N ALA A 135 4.01 3.91 3.59
CA ALA A 135 3.93 2.62 2.91
C ALA A 135 4.58 1.54 3.78
N THR A 136 4.01 0.33 3.78
CA THR A 136 4.59 -0.80 4.51
C THR A 136 4.21 -2.15 3.91
N HIS A 137 4.93 -3.20 4.33
CA HIS A 137 4.61 -4.60 4.11
C HIS A 137 5.02 -5.35 5.38
N PHE A 138 4.03 -5.82 6.16
CA PHE A 138 4.29 -6.45 7.46
C PHE A 138 4.74 -7.91 7.33
N CYS A 139 5.24 -8.47 8.42
CA CYS A 139 5.63 -9.87 8.52
C CYS A 139 4.43 -10.81 8.30
N HIS A 140 4.56 -11.75 7.37
CA HIS A 140 3.50 -12.73 7.08
C HIS A 140 3.45 -13.90 8.07
N GLN A 141 4.49 -14.15 8.87
CA GLN A 141 4.63 -15.35 9.69
C GLN A 141 4.32 -15.14 11.17
N SER A 142 4.31 -13.91 11.69
CA SER A 142 4.23 -13.65 13.13
C SER A 142 3.28 -12.51 13.48
N ASP A 143 2.25 -12.85 14.29
CA ASP A 143 1.34 -11.85 14.86
C ASP A 143 2.08 -10.90 15.82
N GLU A 144 3.05 -11.39 16.58
CA GLU A 144 3.89 -10.58 17.46
C GLU A 144 4.68 -9.53 16.68
N ASN A 145 5.31 -9.95 15.56
CA ASN A 145 6.00 -9.01 14.69
C ASN A 145 5.07 -7.96 14.06
N ARG A 146 3.85 -8.34 13.69
CA ARG A 146 2.84 -7.40 13.19
C ARG A 146 2.42 -6.40 14.26
N GLN A 147 2.17 -6.87 15.47
CA GLN A 147 1.88 -5.98 16.59
C GLN A 147 3.03 -5.03 16.88
N ARG A 148 4.27 -5.55 16.98
CA ARG A 148 5.46 -4.73 17.22
C ARG A 148 5.70 -3.72 16.10
N SER A 149 5.35 -4.04 14.86
CA SER A 149 5.43 -3.10 13.74
C SER A 149 4.53 -1.89 13.94
N PHE A 150 3.29 -2.08 14.40
CA PHE A 150 2.40 -0.97 14.75
C PHE A 150 2.96 -0.11 15.88
N GLU A 151 3.51 -0.73 16.92
CA GLU A 151 4.11 -0.04 18.06
C GLU A 151 5.27 0.84 17.61
N ILE A 152 6.21 0.29 16.81
CA ILE A 152 7.38 1.02 16.28
C ILE A 152 6.94 2.23 15.45
N ILE A 153 5.97 2.07 14.54
CA ILE A 153 5.48 3.17 13.71
C ILE A 153 4.81 4.22 14.60
N THR A 154 4.00 3.82 15.58
CA THR A 154 3.32 4.72 16.51
C THR A 154 4.32 5.48 17.39
N GLU A 155 5.32 4.79 17.94
CA GLU A 155 6.42 5.38 18.71
C GLU A 155 7.20 6.39 17.87
N TYR A 156 7.51 6.05 16.62
CA TYR A 156 8.21 6.96 15.71
C TYR A 156 7.41 8.23 15.43
N ILE A 157 6.10 8.11 15.17
CA ILE A 157 5.21 9.25 14.98
C ILE A 157 5.16 10.12 16.24
N ALA A 158 4.98 9.51 17.39
CA ALA A 158 4.91 10.24 18.67
C ALA A 158 6.21 11.01 18.97
N ALA A 159 7.36 10.44 18.64
CA ALA A 159 8.66 11.05 18.87
C ALA A 159 9.00 12.18 17.88
N ASN A 160 8.60 12.05 16.62
CA ASN A 160 9.06 12.97 15.55
C ASN A 160 7.96 13.92 15.05
N TYR A 161 6.69 13.60 15.30
CA TYR A 161 5.53 14.32 14.78
C TYR A 161 4.51 14.71 15.87
N ALA A 162 4.95 14.85 17.14
CA ALA A 162 4.08 15.17 18.27
C ALA A 162 3.24 16.45 18.07
N ALA A 163 3.79 17.45 17.37
CA ALA A 163 3.10 18.72 17.06
C ALA A 163 2.38 18.71 15.69
N TYR A 164 2.39 17.58 14.98
CA TYR A 164 1.79 17.48 13.66
C TYR A 164 0.28 17.28 13.77
N THR A 165 -0.50 18.20 13.22
CA THR A 165 -1.96 18.22 13.35
C THR A 165 -2.72 17.72 12.12
N LYS A 166 -1.99 17.48 11.01
CA LYS A 166 -2.59 16.98 9.77
C LYS A 166 -2.68 15.47 9.80
N PRO A 167 -3.49 14.85 8.91
CA PRO A 167 -3.62 13.40 8.87
C PRO A 167 -2.31 12.67 8.57
N ILE A 168 -2.12 11.51 9.22
CA ILE A 168 -1.05 10.55 8.96
C ILE A 168 -1.71 9.24 8.57
N TYR A 169 -1.43 8.76 7.37
CA TYR A 169 -2.00 7.54 6.81
C TYR A 169 -0.96 6.43 6.73
N LEU A 170 -1.37 5.20 7.05
CA LEU A 170 -0.59 3.98 6.87
C LEU A 170 -1.28 3.12 5.82
N ALA A 171 -0.56 2.72 4.78
CA ALA A 171 -1.09 1.93 3.68
C ALA A 171 -0.16 0.76 3.34
N GLY A 172 -0.72 -0.43 3.13
CA GLY A 172 0.08 -1.60 2.75
C GLY A 172 -0.61 -2.92 3.00
N ASP A 173 0.11 -3.97 2.63
CA ASP A 173 -0.17 -5.35 3.00
C ASP A 173 0.27 -5.58 4.45
N LEU A 174 -0.68 -5.74 5.35
CA LEU A 174 -0.44 -5.95 6.77
C LEU A 174 -0.39 -7.44 7.14
N ASN A 175 -0.59 -8.32 6.15
CA ASN A 175 -0.52 -9.79 6.31
C ASN A 175 -1.40 -10.34 7.44
N THR A 176 -2.52 -9.68 7.75
CA THR A 176 -3.49 -10.12 8.73
C THR A 176 -4.89 -9.65 8.40
N SER A 177 -5.88 -10.50 8.56
CA SER A 177 -7.29 -10.14 8.44
C SER A 177 -7.87 -9.54 9.74
N LYS A 178 -7.13 -9.65 10.85
CA LYS A 178 -7.53 -9.14 12.17
C LYS A 178 -6.40 -8.30 12.74
N LEU A 179 -6.59 -6.99 12.76
CA LEU A 179 -5.62 -6.08 13.35
C LEU A 179 -5.54 -6.28 14.88
N PRO A 180 -4.34 -6.14 15.48
CA PRO A 180 -4.18 -6.19 16.93
C PRO A 180 -5.05 -5.13 17.63
N ALA A 181 -5.69 -5.50 18.75
CA ALA A 181 -6.55 -4.57 19.50
C ALA A 181 -5.79 -3.31 19.93
N ALA A 182 -4.55 -3.46 20.39
CA ALA A 182 -3.68 -2.33 20.76
C ALA A 182 -3.41 -1.36 19.58
N ALA A 183 -3.31 -1.87 18.35
CA ALA A 183 -3.16 -1.01 17.18
C ALA A 183 -4.40 -0.14 16.94
N LEU A 184 -5.60 -0.69 17.20
CA LEU A 184 -6.87 0.01 17.00
C LEU A 184 -7.13 1.12 18.03
N GLU A 185 -6.34 1.23 19.10
CA GLU A 185 -6.36 2.36 20.03
C GLU A 185 -5.78 3.64 19.39
N SER A 186 -4.85 3.50 18.46
CA SER A 186 -4.15 4.63 17.81
C SER A 186 -4.40 4.72 16.30
N TRP A 187 -5.00 3.70 15.69
CA TRP A 187 -5.23 3.61 14.26
C TRP A 187 -6.68 3.27 13.94
N LYS A 188 -7.27 3.96 12.98
CA LYS A 188 -8.60 3.66 12.46
C LYS A 188 -8.51 3.16 11.02
N ILE A 189 -9.17 2.05 10.71
CA ILE A 189 -9.30 1.56 9.33
C ILE A 189 -10.24 2.52 8.58
N ILE A 190 -9.78 3.01 7.42
CA ILE A 190 -10.57 3.86 6.52
C ILE A 190 -10.74 3.24 5.13
N SER A 191 -10.12 2.10 4.88
CA SER A 191 -10.29 1.33 3.64
C SER A 191 -11.45 0.36 3.72
N THR A 192 -11.85 -0.14 2.55
CA THR A 192 -12.93 -1.11 2.33
C THR A 192 -12.83 -2.35 3.20
N SER A 193 -13.96 -2.99 3.50
CA SER A 193 -14.03 -4.30 4.15
C SER A 193 -13.90 -5.47 3.16
N ALA A 194 -13.85 -5.21 1.85
CA ALA A 194 -13.72 -6.24 0.82
C ALA A 194 -12.41 -7.02 0.96
N ASN A 195 -12.46 -8.30 0.56
CA ASN A 195 -11.27 -9.13 0.50
C ASN A 195 -10.30 -8.61 -0.56
N THR A 196 -9.01 -8.63 -0.23
CA THR A 196 -7.93 -8.16 -1.10
C THR A 196 -6.99 -9.28 -1.54
N PHE A 197 -6.91 -10.35 -0.76
CA PHE A 197 -6.21 -11.59 -1.12
C PHE A 197 -7.25 -12.66 -1.42
N VAL A 198 -7.57 -12.84 -2.71
CA VAL A 198 -8.75 -13.62 -3.16
C VAL A 198 -8.41 -14.90 -3.90
N ASN A 199 -7.19 -15.05 -4.40
CA ASN A 199 -6.74 -16.21 -5.16
C ASN A 199 -6.31 -17.37 -4.26
N THR A 200 -7.13 -17.69 -3.27
CA THR A 200 -6.89 -18.69 -2.22
C THR A 200 -8.21 -19.36 -1.83
N SER A 201 -8.11 -20.51 -1.16
CA SER A 201 -9.28 -21.22 -0.61
C SER A 201 -9.96 -20.47 0.55
N SER A 202 -9.29 -19.48 1.14
CA SER A 202 -9.78 -18.64 2.24
C SER A 202 -9.53 -17.18 1.95
N PRO A 203 -10.35 -16.55 1.09
CA PRO A 203 -10.21 -15.14 0.77
C PRO A 203 -10.24 -14.26 2.03
N SER A 204 -9.38 -13.25 2.08
CA SER A 204 -9.24 -12.38 3.25
C SER A 204 -8.87 -10.95 2.84
N ARG A 205 -9.21 -10.00 3.73
CA ARG A 205 -8.71 -8.64 3.65
C ARG A 205 -7.41 -8.56 4.43
N ILE A 206 -6.29 -8.29 3.76
CA ILE A 206 -4.98 -8.12 4.38
C ILE A 206 -4.27 -6.83 3.95
N ASP A 207 -4.82 -6.14 2.95
CA ASP A 207 -4.36 -4.83 2.49
C ASP A 207 -5.26 -3.72 3.05
N TYR A 208 -4.65 -2.69 3.61
CA TYR A 208 -5.37 -1.66 4.36
C TYR A 208 -4.87 -0.27 4.05
N VAL A 209 -5.76 0.72 4.26
CA VAL A 209 -5.40 2.11 4.52
C VAL A 209 -5.98 2.48 5.88
N LEU A 210 -5.13 2.99 6.77
CA LEU A 210 -5.49 3.44 8.11
C LEU A 210 -5.12 4.90 8.29
N VAL A 211 -5.78 5.56 9.24
CA VAL A 211 -5.41 6.89 9.72
C VAL A 211 -5.00 6.82 11.18
N TYR A 212 -3.92 7.52 11.52
CA TYR A 212 -3.48 7.71 12.90
C TYR A 212 -4.43 8.65 13.64
N THR A 213 -4.91 8.24 14.80
CA THR A 213 -5.90 9.00 15.60
C THR A 213 -5.28 9.74 16.78
N GLY A 214 -4.02 9.43 17.15
CA GLY A 214 -3.37 10.00 18.31
C GLY A 214 -3.11 11.50 18.26
N ASN A 215 -3.13 12.11 17.06
CA ASN A 215 -3.03 13.56 16.87
C ASN A 215 -4.38 14.23 16.56
N SER A 216 -5.50 13.51 16.73
CA SER A 216 -6.88 14.00 16.48
C SER A 216 -7.03 14.71 15.12
N PRO A 217 -6.65 14.11 14.00
CA PRO A 217 -6.64 14.76 12.70
C PRO A 217 -8.06 15.03 12.20
N SER A 218 -8.22 16.13 11.42
CA SER A 218 -9.45 16.34 10.64
C SER A 218 -9.30 15.68 9.27
N TYR A 219 -10.20 14.78 8.94
CA TYR A 219 -10.30 14.12 7.64
C TYR A 219 -11.74 13.68 7.36
N GLU A 220 -12.08 13.54 6.09
CA GLU A 220 -13.38 13.04 5.67
C GLU A 220 -13.18 12.01 4.55
N VAL A 221 -13.61 10.77 4.77
CA VAL A 221 -13.61 9.71 3.75
C VAL A 221 -14.83 9.88 2.87
N LEU A 222 -14.62 10.09 1.58
CA LEU A 222 -15.66 10.22 0.59
C LEU A 222 -16.04 8.88 -0.03
N ARG A 223 -15.05 7.99 -0.23
CA ARG A 223 -15.23 6.68 -0.84
C ARG A 223 -14.02 5.79 -0.59
N THR A 224 -14.25 4.48 -0.54
CA THR A 224 -13.21 3.47 -0.61
C THR A 224 -13.70 2.24 -1.35
N ALA A 225 -12.81 1.53 -2.04
CA ALA A 225 -13.16 0.33 -2.79
C ALA A 225 -11.93 -0.55 -3.06
N VAL A 226 -12.21 -1.81 -3.40
CA VAL A 226 -11.37 -2.64 -4.27
C VAL A 226 -11.90 -2.40 -5.70
N PRO A 227 -11.14 -1.72 -6.58
CA PRO A 227 -11.64 -1.38 -7.90
C PRO A 227 -11.69 -2.58 -8.84
N SER A 228 -12.63 -2.57 -9.77
CA SER A 228 -12.67 -3.44 -10.93
C SER A 228 -12.87 -2.60 -12.19
N TYR A 229 -12.32 -3.05 -13.32
CA TYR A 229 -12.34 -2.29 -14.57
C TYR A 229 -12.73 -3.18 -15.73
N GLU A 230 -13.45 -2.64 -16.72
CA GLU A 230 -13.80 -3.37 -17.93
C GLU A 230 -12.56 -3.63 -18.81
N GLU A 231 -11.58 -2.70 -18.77
CA GLU A 231 -10.39 -2.71 -19.59
C GLU A 231 -9.32 -3.73 -19.15
N ILE A 232 -9.42 -4.26 -17.95
CA ILE A 232 -8.46 -5.23 -17.40
C ILE A 232 -9.05 -6.02 -16.24
N ASN A 233 -8.86 -7.33 -16.26
CA ASN A 233 -9.20 -8.17 -15.10
C ASN A 233 -8.13 -8.05 -14.03
N VAL A 234 -8.38 -7.26 -13.00
CA VAL A 234 -7.43 -7.00 -11.90
C VAL A 234 -7.01 -8.29 -11.17
N MET A 235 -7.86 -9.34 -11.16
CA MET A 235 -7.56 -10.63 -10.53
C MET A 235 -6.46 -11.44 -11.24
N THR A 236 -6.06 -11.03 -12.45
CA THR A 236 -4.98 -11.69 -13.21
C THR A 236 -3.67 -10.91 -13.16
N VAL A 237 -3.66 -9.73 -12.54
CA VAL A 237 -2.49 -8.84 -12.53
C VAL A 237 -1.61 -9.06 -11.31
N SER A 238 -2.18 -9.49 -10.19
CA SER A 238 -1.50 -9.87 -8.95
C SER A 238 -2.35 -10.93 -8.24
N ASP A 239 -1.79 -11.61 -7.25
CA ASP A 239 -2.53 -12.43 -6.29
C ASP A 239 -3.26 -11.58 -5.23
N HIS A 240 -2.97 -10.29 -5.15
CA HIS A 240 -3.70 -9.30 -4.39
C HIS A 240 -4.55 -8.41 -5.29
N LEU A 241 -5.55 -7.76 -4.68
CA LEU A 241 -6.35 -6.70 -5.31
C LEU A 241 -5.94 -5.33 -4.74
N PRO A 242 -5.92 -4.28 -5.59
CA PRO A 242 -5.61 -2.95 -5.12
C PRO A 242 -6.74 -2.37 -4.26
N VAL A 243 -6.39 -1.45 -3.37
CA VAL A 243 -7.33 -0.72 -2.51
C VAL A 243 -7.18 0.78 -2.74
N LEU A 244 -8.28 1.48 -2.87
CA LEU A 244 -8.31 2.94 -2.94
C LEU A 244 -9.16 3.57 -1.84
N VAL A 245 -8.79 4.79 -1.45
CA VAL A 245 -9.54 5.65 -0.53
C VAL A 245 -9.53 7.08 -1.08
N ASP A 246 -10.71 7.64 -1.30
CA ASP A 246 -10.89 9.04 -1.63
C ASP A 246 -11.19 9.85 -0.37
N LEU A 247 -10.40 10.87 -0.12
CA LEU A 247 -10.51 11.79 0.99
C LEU A 247 -10.83 13.18 0.47
N LYS A 248 -11.64 13.94 1.20
CA LYS A 248 -11.87 15.35 0.90
C LYS A 248 -10.57 16.15 1.05
N LYS A 249 -10.33 17.06 0.11
CA LYS A 249 -9.24 18.05 0.19
C LYS A 249 -9.55 19.12 1.21
#